data_cfc5860b2603b718e0cf1b13ce592e58
#
_entry.id   cfc5860b2603b718e0cf1b13ce592e58
#
_cell.length_a   1.000
_cell.length_b   1.000
_cell.length_c   1.000
_cell.angle_alpha   90.00
_cell.angle_beta   90.00
_cell.angle_gamma   90.00
#
_symmetry.space_group_name_H-M   'P 1'
#
loop_
_entity.id
_entity.type
_entity.pdbx_description
1 polymer ?
#
loop_
_entity_poly.entity_id
_entity_poly.type
_entity_poly.pdbx_seq_one_letter_code
_entity_poly.pdbx_strand_id
1 'polypeptide(L)'
;MPATHGRRLRLLGAGLAAACLAQLPLAAATHASSPTPTRTATVSTAAAKAATAANTATAASPSTRAAAAPADDTCATKPRPAGKVLQGYWENWDGAANGVHPGMGWIPITDSRIAQHGYNVINAAFPVIDSDGTVLWQDGMDTGVKVPTPAEMCQAKAAGATILMSIGGATAGIDLSSSAVADRFVATVVPILKEYNFDGIDIDIETGLTNSGDIGTLSTSQANLERIIDGVLSQMPAGFGLTMAPETAYVTGGSITYGSIWGAYLPIVKKYADNGQLWWLNMQYYNGSMYGCSGDSYEAGTVAGFTAQTTCLNNGLTVQGTTIKVPYDKQVPGLPAQPGAGGGYMAPDLVGQAWNSYGGALKGLMTWSLNWDGSQGWAFGDNVKSLQGR
;
A
#
# COMPACT_ATOMS: atom_id res chain seq x y z
N MET A 1 -66.46 40.62 23.27
CA MET A 1 -66.65 40.10 24.63
C MET A 1 -65.64 38.98 24.86
N PRO A 2 -64.95 39.00 25.98
CA PRO A 2 -63.66 38.37 26.20
C PRO A 2 -63.74 37.10 27.03
N ALA A 3 -62.67 36.32 27.06
CA ALA A 3 -62.18 35.55 28.19
C ALA A 3 -60.88 34.87 27.80
N THR A 4 -59.76 35.25 28.17
CA THR A 4 -58.95 35.16 29.43
C THR A 4 -58.48 33.76 29.79
N HIS A 5 -57.14 33.70 29.91
CA HIS A 5 -56.30 33.01 30.89
C HIS A 5 -55.88 31.55 30.69
N GLY A 6 -54.57 31.39 30.76
CA GLY A 6 -53.93 30.15 31.21
C GLY A 6 -52.44 30.02 30.95
N ARG A 7 -51.63 30.89 31.58
CA ARG A 7 -50.17 30.62 31.76
C ARG A 7 -49.98 29.31 32.53
N ARG A 8 -49.13 28.39 32.07
CA ARG A 8 -48.31 27.57 32.96
C ARG A 8 -46.93 27.37 32.41
N LEU A 9 -46.01 28.00 33.06
CA LEU A 9 -44.56 27.78 33.07
C LEU A 9 -44.27 26.40 33.68
N ARG A 10 -43.49 25.57 33.09
CA ARG A 10 -42.70 24.56 33.80
C ARG A 10 -41.29 24.49 33.26
N LEU A 11 -40.37 24.77 34.16
CA LEU A 11 -38.94 24.66 34.07
C LEU A 11 -38.47 23.19 34.13
N LEU A 12 -37.24 23.00 33.62
CA LEU A 12 -36.17 22.08 34.07
C LEU A 12 -36.19 20.66 33.54
N GLY A 13 -35.12 20.35 32.89
CA GLY A 13 -34.61 19.03 32.61
C GLY A 13 -33.35 19.11 31.76
N ALA A 14 -32.27 19.71 32.33
CA ALA A 14 -30.94 19.59 31.74
C ALA A 14 -30.43 18.17 31.97
N GLY A 15 -30.36 17.36 30.91
CA GLY A 15 -29.70 16.07 30.90
C GLY A 15 -28.35 16.20 30.28
N LEU A 16 -27.29 16.28 31.09
CA LEU A 16 -25.91 16.06 30.66
C LEU A 16 -25.75 14.61 30.19
N ALA A 17 -25.59 14.38 28.90
CA ALA A 17 -25.03 13.15 28.38
C ALA A 17 -23.50 13.30 28.36
N ALA A 18 -22.84 12.68 29.32
CA ALA A 18 -21.39 12.56 29.37
C ALA A 18 -20.94 11.63 28.22
N ALA A 19 -20.22 12.20 27.25
CA ALA A 19 -19.48 11.43 26.27
C ALA A 19 -18.25 10.80 26.95
N CYS A 20 -18.28 9.49 27.17
CA CYS A 20 -17.09 8.73 27.55
C CYS A 20 -16.14 8.65 26.35
N LEU A 21 -15.15 9.55 26.32
CA LEU A 21 -13.93 9.39 25.54
C LEU A 21 -13.10 8.31 26.22
N ALA A 22 -13.06 7.12 25.65
CA ALA A 22 -12.11 6.10 26.04
C ALA A 22 -10.73 6.52 25.55
N GLN A 23 -9.93 7.10 26.44
CA GLN A 23 -8.51 7.31 26.21
C GLN A 23 -7.79 5.98 26.40
N LEU A 24 -7.23 5.43 25.33
CA LEU A 24 -6.24 4.36 25.39
C LEU A 24 -4.92 4.94 25.92
N PRO A 25 -4.24 4.30 26.88
CA PRO A 25 -2.97 4.81 27.38
C PRO A 25 -1.87 4.57 26.34
N LEU A 26 -1.16 5.64 25.99
CA LEU A 26 0.10 5.63 25.27
C LEU A 26 1.14 4.97 26.20
N ALA A 27 1.56 3.76 25.89
CA ALA A 27 2.67 3.12 26.58
C ALA A 27 3.98 3.74 26.12
N ALA A 28 4.55 4.59 26.93
CA ALA A 28 5.90 5.08 26.76
C ALA A 28 6.88 3.92 27.01
N ALA A 29 7.60 3.50 25.98
CA ALA A 29 8.71 2.56 26.09
C ALA A 29 9.91 3.28 26.74
N THR A 30 10.17 2.98 28.00
CA THR A 30 11.40 3.38 28.69
C THR A 30 12.55 2.47 28.25
N HIS A 31 13.55 3.05 27.62
CA HIS A 31 14.80 2.37 27.32
C HIS A 31 15.53 2.03 28.63
N ALA A 32 15.61 0.74 28.94
CA ALA A 32 16.51 0.21 29.97
C ALA A 32 17.83 -0.16 29.31
N SER A 33 18.89 0.57 29.66
CA SER A 33 20.26 0.26 29.30
C SER A 33 20.74 -0.94 30.10
N SER A 34 21.13 -2.02 29.43
CA SER A 34 21.80 -3.16 30.07
C SER A 34 23.30 -3.12 29.79
N PRO A 35 24.14 -3.52 30.77
CA PRO A 35 25.60 -3.34 30.71
C PRO A 35 26.29 -4.42 29.86
N THR A 36 27.31 -3.97 29.14
CA THR A 36 28.24 -4.77 28.32
C THR A 36 29.06 -5.73 29.21
N PRO A 37 29.16 -7.01 28.89
CA PRO A 37 30.19 -7.87 29.50
C PRO A 37 31.49 -7.83 28.67
N THR A 38 32.54 -7.36 29.29
CA THR A 38 33.92 -7.45 28.82
C THR A 38 34.34 -8.93 28.84
N ARG A 39 34.73 -9.47 27.70
CA ARG A 39 35.32 -10.80 27.60
C ARG A 39 36.73 -10.71 27.07
N THR A 40 37.65 -11.06 27.93
CA THR A 40 39.11 -11.19 27.73
C THR A 40 39.39 -12.31 26.70
N ALA A 41 40.14 -11.98 25.67
CA ALA A 41 40.63 -12.96 24.70
C ALA A 41 41.87 -13.65 25.22
N THR A 42 41.84 -14.97 25.32
CA THR A 42 43.02 -15.83 25.49
C THR A 42 43.43 -16.39 24.14
N VAL A 43 44.65 -16.08 23.74
CA VAL A 43 45.31 -16.60 22.53
C VAL A 43 45.84 -17.98 22.87
N SER A 44 45.46 -19.00 22.09
CA SER A 44 46.07 -20.33 22.11
C SER A 44 46.67 -20.64 20.74
N THR A 45 47.95 -20.71 20.68
CA THR A 45 48.75 -21.17 19.53
C THR A 45 48.81 -22.69 19.52
N ALA A 46 48.33 -23.32 18.43
CA ALA A 46 48.63 -24.73 18.16
C ALA A 46 49.16 -24.88 16.75
N ALA A 47 50.38 -25.39 16.65
CA ALA A 47 51.09 -25.63 15.42
C ALA A 47 50.51 -26.82 14.63
N ALA A 48 50.28 -26.62 13.33
CA ALA A 48 49.86 -27.66 12.41
C ALA A 48 51.06 -28.28 11.69
N LYS A 49 51.08 -29.60 11.71
CA LYS A 49 52.07 -30.46 11.06
C LYS A 49 51.58 -30.76 9.62
N ALA A 50 52.43 -30.46 8.63
CA ALA A 50 52.15 -30.74 7.22
C ALA A 50 52.23 -32.25 6.93
N ALA A 51 51.23 -32.78 6.23
CA ALA A 51 51.29 -34.07 5.56
C ALA A 51 51.07 -33.89 4.07
N THR A 52 52.10 -34.17 3.27
CA THR A 52 52.09 -34.16 1.81
C THR A 52 51.45 -35.45 1.31
N ALA A 53 50.36 -35.34 0.58
CA ALA A 53 49.84 -36.43 -0.26
C ALA A 53 49.70 -35.90 -1.71
N ALA A 54 50.47 -36.47 -2.59
CA ALA A 54 50.42 -36.24 -4.02
C ALA A 54 49.19 -36.97 -4.59
N ASN A 55 48.28 -36.25 -5.22
CA ASN A 55 47.21 -36.83 -6.02
C ASN A 55 47.26 -36.25 -7.42
N THR A 56 47.46 -37.12 -8.39
CA THR A 56 47.41 -36.86 -9.81
C THR A 56 46.01 -36.46 -10.23
N ALA A 57 45.79 -35.17 -10.51
CA ALA A 57 44.55 -34.66 -11.05
C ALA A 57 44.57 -34.67 -12.57
N THR A 58 43.68 -35.45 -13.14
CA THR A 58 43.32 -35.42 -14.56
C THR A 58 42.70 -34.06 -14.88
N ALA A 59 43.30 -33.35 -15.82
CA ALA A 59 42.84 -32.05 -16.25
C ALA A 59 41.47 -32.18 -16.94
N ALA A 60 40.41 -31.72 -16.30
CA ALA A 60 39.14 -31.43 -16.93
C ALA A 60 39.21 -30.08 -17.63
N SER A 61 38.88 -30.05 -18.90
CA SER A 61 38.80 -28.84 -19.72
C SER A 61 37.86 -27.80 -19.04
N PRO A 62 38.24 -26.51 -19.03
CA PRO A 62 37.37 -25.49 -18.51
C PRO A 62 36.14 -25.34 -19.42
N SER A 63 34.99 -25.73 -18.91
CA SER A 63 33.72 -25.33 -19.49
C SER A 63 33.65 -23.79 -19.44
N THR A 64 33.76 -23.18 -20.60
CA THR A 64 33.49 -21.74 -20.73
C THR A 64 32.03 -21.48 -20.44
N ARG A 65 31.76 -21.16 -19.19
CA ARG A 65 30.47 -20.57 -18.82
C ARG A 65 30.37 -19.25 -19.57
N ALA A 66 29.50 -19.20 -20.59
CA ALA A 66 29.21 -17.96 -21.28
C ALA A 66 28.88 -16.92 -20.23
N ALA A 67 29.62 -15.81 -20.21
CA ALA A 67 29.29 -14.68 -19.39
C ALA A 67 27.87 -14.24 -19.78
N ALA A 68 26.97 -14.18 -18.82
CA ALA A 68 25.65 -13.60 -19.06
C ALA A 68 25.87 -12.19 -19.63
N ALA A 69 25.15 -11.86 -20.71
CA ALA A 69 25.16 -10.50 -21.23
C ALA A 69 24.81 -9.55 -20.07
N PRO A 70 25.43 -8.35 -20.01
CA PRO A 70 25.07 -7.37 -19.02
C PRO A 70 23.55 -7.16 -19.07
N ALA A 71 22.90 -7.17 -17.92
CA ALA A 71 21.47 -6.90 -17.83
C ALA A 71 21.21 -5.49 -18.39
N ASP A 72 20.17 -5.36 -19.20
CA ASP A 72 19.78 -4.07 -19.77
C ASP A 72 19.22 -3.20 -18.63
N ASP A 73 19.81 -2.04 -18.38
CA ASP A 73 19.42 -1.10 -17.34
C ASP A 73 18.16 -0.30 -17.71
N THR A 74 17.68 -0.44 -18.94
CA THR A 74 16.52 0.27 -19.46
C THR A 74 15.49 -0.68 -20.06
N CYS A 75 14.23 -0.45 -19.73
CA CYS A 75 13.12 -1.20 -20.30
C CYS A 75 11.85 -0.33 -20.43
N ALA A 76 11.01 -0.69 -21.38
CA ALA A 76 9.80 0.08 -21.67
C ALA A 76 8.83 0.11 -20.48
N THR A 77 8.16 1.24 -20.28
CA THR A 77 7.02 1.37 -19.38
C THR A 77 5.87 0.47 -19.86
N LYS A 78 5.33 -0.34 -18.98
CA LYS A 78 4.19 -1.20 -19.27
C LYS A 78 2.87 -0.43 -19.18
N PRO A 79 1.93 -0.70 -20.07
CA PRO A 79 0.58 -0.17 -19.96
C PRO A 79 -0.21 -0.88 -18.84
N ARG A 80 -1.39 -0.36 -18.53
CA ARG A 80 -2.34 -1.02 -17.61
C ARG A 80 -2.52 -2.49 -17.99
N PRO A 81 -2.30 -3.44 -17.06
CA PRO A 81 -2.56 -4.85 -17.30
C PRO A 81 -3.99 -5.10 -17.80
N ALA A 82 -4.15 -5.79 -18.92
CA ALA A 82 -5.46 -6.08 -19.50
C ALA A 82 -6.22 -7.13 -18.68
N GLY A 83 -5.53 -8.19 -18.21
CA GLY A 83 -6.11 -9.29 -17.43
C GLY A 83 -6.37 -8.95 -15.96
N LYS A 84 -6.70 -10.00 -15.19
CA LYS A 84 -6.81 -9.91 -13.73
C LYS A 84 -5.47 -9.58 -13.10
N VAL A 85 -5.53 -8.86 -11.98
CA VAL A 85 -4.33 -8.51 -11.21
C VAL A 85 -4.38 -9.13 -9.83
N LEU A 86 -3.22 -9.61 -9.40
CA LEU A 86 -2.90 -9.84 -8.01
C LEU A 86 -1.78 -8.88 -7.67
N GLN A 87 -2.12 -7.85 -6.91
CA GLN A 87 -1.22 -6.78 -6.52
C GLN A 87 -0.69 -7.04 -5.12
N GLY A 88 0.61 -6.92 -4.94
CA GLY A 88 1.22 -7.07 -3.61
C GLY A 88 2.21 -5.96 -3.33
N TYR A 89 2.24 -5.49 -2.09
CA TYR A 89 3.28 -4.58 -1.63
C TYR A 89 4.56 -5.35 -1.40
N TRP A 90 5.63 -4.95 -2.07
CA TRP A 90 6.97 -5.44 -1.84
C TRP A 90 7.69 -4.52 -0.85
N GLU A 91 8.07 -5.06 0.30
CA GLU A 91 8.74 -4.31 1.35
C GLU A 91 10.23 -4.24 1.07
N ASN A 92 10.78 -3.03 0.99
CA ASN A 92 12.21 -2.79 0.75
C ASN A 92 13.07 -2.91 2.01
N TRP A 93 12.53 -3.43 3.12
CA TRP A 93 13.23 -3.67 4.39
C TRP A 93 13.15 -5.12 4.83
N ASP A 94 13.98 -5.48 5.82
CA ASP A 94 13.99 -6.81 6.43
C ASP A 94 13.05 -6.86 7.64
N GLY A 95 11.80 -7.26 7.41
CA GLY A 95 10.81 -7.42 8.48
C GLY A 95 11.03 -8.64 9.38
N ALA A 96 11.83 -9.63 8.97
CA ALA A 96 12.18 -10.76 9.85
C ALA A 96 13.12 -10.33 10.98
N ALA A 97 14.04 -9.39 10.68
CA ALA A 97 15.00 -8.90 11.66
C ALA A 97 14.33 -8.12 12.80
N ASN A 98 13.26 -7.42 12.54
CA ASN A 98 12.48 -6.67 13.55
C ASN A 98 11.24 -7.43 14.06
N GLY A 99 11.00 -8.66 13.58
CA GLY A 99 9.88 -9.51 14.01
C GLY A 99 8.53 -9.14 13.43
N VAL A 100 8.46 -8.25 12.43
CA VAL A 100 7.20 -7.85 11.78
C VAL A 100 6.59 -9.01 11.01
N HIS A 101 7.38 -9.73 10.21
CA HIS A 101 6.95 -10.97 9.56
C HIS A 101 8.00 -12.08 9.76
N PRO A 102 7.96 -12.78 10.90
CA PRO A 102 8.96 -13.80 11.24
C PRO A 102 9.07 -14.87 10.16
N GLY A 103 10.30 -15.28 9.87
CA GLY A 103 10.60 -16.34 8.91
C GLY A 103 10.81 -15.86 7.47
N MET A 104 10.58 -14.59 7.17
CA MET A 104 10.95 -14.01 5.88
C MET A 104 11.66 -12.68 6.06
N GLY A 105 12.93 -12.64 5.64
CA GLY A 105 13.72 -11.43 5.56
C GLY A 105 13.47 -10.65 4.28
N TRP A 106 14.38 -9.74 3.96
CA TRP A 106 14.37 -9.06 2.68
C TRP A 106 14.47 -10.06 1.52
N ILE A 107 13.64 -9.87 0.49
CA ILE A 107 13.71 -10.65 -0.75
C ILE A 107 13.96 -9.72 -1.93
N PRO A 108 14.73 -10.13 -2.95
CA PRO A 108 14.89 -9.33 -4.15
C PRO A 108 13.56 -9.21 -4.91
N ILE A 109 13.33 -8.08 -5.57
CA ILE A 109 12.14 -7.88 -6.41
C ILE A 109 12.06 -8.87 -7.58
N THR A 110 13.20 -9.49 -7.91
CA THR A 110 13.37 -10.54 -8.94
C THR A 110 13.10 -11.94 -8.42
N ASP A 111 12.69 -12.12 -7.16
CA ASP A 111 12.42 -13.44 -6.59
C ASP A 111 11.32 -14.14 -7.41
N SER A 112 11.66 -15.29 -7.98
CA SER A 112 10.76 -16.05 -8.86
C SER A 112 9.48 -16.51 -8.16
N ARG A 113 9.49 -16.64 -6.81
CA ARG A 113 8.30 -17.01 -6.03
C ARG A 113 7.18 -15.98 -6.17
N ILE A 114 7.51 -14.71 -6.36
CA ILE A 114 6.52 -13.64 -6.56
C ILE A 114 5.59 -14.02 -7.75
N ALA A 115 6.16 -14.28 -8.90
CA ALA A 115 5.39 -14.66 -10.09
C ALA A 115 4.76 -16.06 -9.96
N GLN A 116 5.47 -17.01 -9.33
CA GLN A 116 4.98 -18.38 -9.13
C GLN A 116 3.69 -18.42 -8.31
N HIS A 117 3.59 -17.56 -7.30
CA HIS A 117 2.39 -17.43 -6.44
C HIS A 117 1.36 -16.41 -6.97
N GLY A 118 1.50 -16.01 -8.24
CA GLY A 118 0.47 -15.29 -8.99
C GLY A 118 0.55 -13.77 -8.94
N TYR A 119 1.50 -13.18 -8.25
CA TYR A 119 1.67 -11.74 -8.22
C TYR A 119 2.16 -11.22 -9.57
N ASN A 120 1.41 -10.32 -10.18
CA ASN A 120 1.73 -9.71 -11.47
C ASN A 120 1.72 -8.18 -11.43
N VAL A 121 1.36 -7.59 -10.28
CA VAL A 121 1.54 -6.17 -9.99
C VAL A 121 2.26 -6.04 -8.65
N ILE A 122 3.30 -5.24 -8.61
CA ILE A 122 4.14 -5.02 -7.44
C ILE A 122 4.10 -3.53 -7.10
N ASN A 123 3.68 -3.20 -5.88
CA ASN A 123 3.86 -1.88 -5.30
C ASN A 123 5.17 -1.88 -4.50
N ALA A 124 6.18 -1.20 -5.00
CA ALA A 124 7.46 -1.07 -4.31
C ALA A 124 7.32 -0.06 -3.16
N ALA A 125 7.41 -0.55 -1.93
CA ALA A 125 7.13 0.17 -0.70
C ALA A 125 8.39 0.25 0.16
N PHE A 126 8.85 1.43 0.57
CA PHE A 126 8.46 2.77 0.22
C PHE A 126 9.72 3.63 -0.01
N PRO A 127 9.68 4.71 -0.79
CA PRO A 127 10.75 5.70 -0.80
C PRO A 127 10.77 6.44 0.55
N VAL A 128 11.91 6.97 0.94
CA VAL A 128 11.99 7.95 2.03
C VAL A 128 11.67 9.33 1.47
N ILE A 129 10.86 10.09 2.20
CA ILE A 129 10.45 11.44 1.83
C ILE A 129 10.87 12.37 2.96
N ASP A 130 11.82 13.26 2.66
CA ASP A 130 12.27 14.26 3.62
C ASP A 130 11.21 15.35 3.84
N SER A 131 11.32 16.08 4.93
CA SER A 131 10.35 17.12 5.33
C SER A 131 10.19 18.26 4.31
N ASP A 132 11.17 18.48 3.43
CA ASP A 132 11.10 19.45 2.34
C ASP A 132 10.46 18.89 1.06
N GLY A 133 10.09 17.60 1.05
CA GLY A 133 9.53 16.88 -0.10
C GLY A 133 10.58 16.18 -0.96
N THR A 134 11.87 16.19 -0.59
CA THR A 134 12.89 15.44 -1.33
C THR A 134 12.64 13.94 -1.18
N VAL A 135 12.59 13.23 -2.30
CA VAL A 135 12.41 11.78 -2.36
C VAL A 135 13.75 11.08 -2.51
N LEU A 136 13.98 10.07 -1.69
CA LEU A 136 15.15 9.19 -1.75
C LEU A 136 14.72 7.77 -2.12
N TRP A 137 15.46 7.14 -3.05
CA TRP A 137 15.31 5.75 -3.43
C TRP A 137 16.69 5.14 -3.68
N GLN A 138 17.33 4.70 -2.60
CA GLN A 138 18.69 4.15 -2.63
C GLN A 138 18.91 3.23 -1.44
N ASP A 139 19.87 2.32 -1.54
CA ASP A 139 20.30 1.47 -0.44
C ASP A 139 20.71 2.31 0.76
N GLY A 140 20.24 1.91 1.95
CA GLY A 140 20.59 2.58 3.20
C GLY A 140 19.98 3.97 3.38
N MET A 141 18.99 4.37 2.57
CA MET A 141 18.23 5.61 2.80
C MET A 141 17.51 5.60 4.16
N ASP A 142 17.23 4.41 4.69
CA ASP A 142 16.86 4.17 6.07
C ASP A 142 17.49 2.85 6.53
N THR A 143 17.43 2.56 7.85
CA THR A 143 18.06 1.39 8.45
C THR A 143 17.50 0.09 7.89
N GLY A 144 18.37 -0.74 7.30
CA GLY A 144 17.99 -2.05 6.75
C GLY A 144 17.26 -2.00 5.40
N VAL A 145 17.07 -0.81 4.83
CA VAL A 145 16.41 -0.64 3.53
C VAL A 145 17.36 -0.95 2.39
N LYS A 146 16.85 -1.68 1.40
CA LYS A 146 17.51 -1.99 0.13
C LYS A 146 16.55 -1.78 -1.03
N VAL A 147 17.05 -1.21 -2.11
CA VAL A 147 16.28 -1.01 -3.33
C VAL A 147 16.83 -1.85 -4.48
N PRO A 148 15.99 -2.25 -5.45
CA PRO A 148 16.48 -2.95 -6.63
C PRO A 148 17.27 -1.99 -7.51
N THR A 149 18.21 -2.54 -8.29
CA THR A 149 18.89 -1.81 -9.37
C THR A 149 17.93 -1.63 -10.56
N PRO A 150 18.18 -0.66 -11.48
CA PRO A 150 17.41 -0.54 -12.73
C PRO A 150 17.36 -1.84 -13.55
N ALA A 151 18.47 -2.59 -13.61
CA ALA A 151 18.53 -3.89 -14.26
C ALA A 151 17.61 -4.95 -13.60
N GLU A 152 17.59 -5.02 -12.29
CA GLU A 152 16.68 -5.93 -11.56
C GLU A 152 15.21 -5.56 -11.76
N MET A 153 14.90 -4.26 -11.86
CA MET A 153 13.56 -3.81 -12.23
C MET A 153 13.18 -4.32 -13.62
N CYS A 154 14.04 -4.18 -14.61
CA CYS A 154 13.80 -4.69 -15.96
C CYS A 154 13.68 -6.22 -15.98
N GLN A 155 14.49 -6.94 -15.19
CA GLN A 155 14.39 -8.39 -15.06
C GLN A 155 13.03 -8.83 -14.47
N ALA A 156 12.58 -8.18 -13.41
CA ALA A 156 11.26 -8.48 -12.80
C ALA A 156 10.12 -8.17 -13.79
N LYS A 157 10.24 -7.07 -14.56
CA LYS A 157 9.28 -6.72 -15.62
C LYS A 157 9.28 -7.74 -16.75
N ALA A 158 10.44 -8.24 -17.17
CA ALA A 158 10.56 -9.30 -18.17
C ALA A 158 9.93 -10.63 -17.68
N ALA A 159 9.98 -10.90 -16.37
CA ALA A 159 9.31 -12.04 -15.73
C ALA A 159 7.78 -11.86 -15.60
N GLY A 160 7.21 -10.74 -16.04
CA GLY A 160 5.76 -10.50 -16.07
C GLY A 160 5.26 -9.43 -15.12
N ALA A 161 6.07 -8.95 -14.17
CA ALA A 161 5.64 -7.93 -13.22
C ALA A 161 5.36 -6.58 -13.89
N THR A 162 4.32 -5.89 -13.42
CA THR A 162 4.12 -4.44 -13.58
C THR A 162 4.47 -3.81 -12.25
N ILE A 163 5.34 -2.79 -12.23
CA ILE A 163 5.91 -2.29 -10.98
C ILE A 163 5.57 -0.81 -10.81
N LEU A 164 4.90 -0.49 -9.70
CA LEU A 164 4.57 0.87 -9.30
C LEU A 164 5.38 1.26 -8.07
N MET A 165 5.79 2.53 -7.96
CA MET A 165 6.30 3.07 -6.72
C MET A 165 5.12 3.45 -5.84
N SER A 166 5.02 2.90 -4.63
CA SER A 166 4.03 3.31 -3.66
C SER A 166 4.55 4.48 -2.82
N ILE A 167 3.71 5.49 -2.63
CA ILE A 167 4.06 6.77 -2.02
C ILE A 167 3.19 6.95 -0.78
N GLY A 168 3.82 7.03 0.39
CA GLY A 168 3.13 7.17 1.66
C GLY A 168 3.34 5.97 2.58
N GLY A 169 2.24 5.30 2.95
CA GLY A 169 2.19 4.30 4.01
C GLY A 169 1.99 4.91 5.39
N ALA A 170 1.84 4.06 6.40
CA ALA A 170 1.45 4.46 7.75
C ALA A 170 2.42 5.45 8.44
N THR A 171 3.70 5.44 8.05
CA THR A 171 4.76 6.24 8.71
C THR A 171 5.44 7.26 7.82
N ALA A 172 5.20 7.24 6.51
CA ALA A 172 5.88 8.08 5.54
C ALA A 172 4.91 9.07 4.86
N GLY A 173 4.43 10.06 5.62
CA GLY A 173 3.57 11.13 5.11
C GLY A 173 4.34 12.18 4.31
N ILE A 174 3.62 12.91 3.46
CA ILE A 174 4.10 14.13 2.78
C ILE A 174 3.40 15.31 3.45
N ASP A 175 4.12 16.41 3.69
CA ASP A 175 3.48 17.65 4.13
C ASP A 175 2.63 18.25 2.98
N LEU A 176 1.39 17.84 2.94
CA LEU A 176 0.42 18.32 1.96
C LEU A 176 -0.12 19.73 2.27
N SER A 177 0.32 20.38 3.33
CA SER A 177 -0.02 21.79 3.60
C SER A 177 0.78 22.77 2.75
N SER A 178 1.89 22.32 2.16
CA SER A 178 2.86 23.16 1.42
C SER A 178 2.93 22.79 -0.06
N SER A 179 2.62 23.75 -0.92
CA SER A 179 2.81 23.58 -2.37
C SER A 179 4.29 23.49 -2.77
N ALA A 180 5.17 24.12 -2.00
CA ALA A 180 6.61 24.01 -2.24
C ALA A 180 7.14 22.59 -1.99
N VAL A 181 6.62 21.92 -0.94
CA VAL A 181 6.91 20.50 -0.66
C VAL A 181 6.37 19.62 -1.79
N ALA A 182 5.15 19.86 -2.26
CA ALA A 182 4.57 19.15 -3.39
C ALA A 182 5.40 19.30 -4.68
N ASP A 183 5.87 20.52 -4.97
CA ASP A 183 6.74 20.77 -6.13
C ASP A 183 8.09 20.09 -6.01
N ARG A 184 8.68 20.12 -4.81
CA ARG A 184 9.96 19.45 -4.54
C ARG A 184 9.82 17.96 -4.68
N PHE A 185 8.73 17.38 -4.16
CA PHE A 185 8.42 15.97 -4.33
C PHE A 185 8.40 15.56 -5.83
N VAL A 186 7.64 16.29 -6.64
CA VAL A 186 7.57 16.02 -8.09
C VAL A 186 8.94 16.13 -8.75
N ALA A 187 9.70 17.17 -8.43
CA ALA A 187 11.03 17.40 -9.01
C ALA A 187 12.03 16.28 -8.70
N THR A 188 11.89 15.61 -7.55
CA THR A 188 12.82 14.58 -7.11
C THR A 188 12.33 13.15 -7.41
N VAL A 189 11.02 12.88 -7.38
CA VAL A 189 10.49 11.55 -7.68
C VAL A 189 10.52 11.22 -9.17
N VAL A 190 10.25 12.19 -10.05
CA VAL A 190 10.18 11.93 -11.51
C VAL A 190 11.50 11.39 -12.09
N PRO A 191 12.69 11.93 -11.78
CA PRO A 191 13.95 11.32 -12.17
C PRO A 191 14.09 9.88 -11.71
N ILE A 192 13.74 9.56 -10.46
CA ILE A 192 13.80 8.21 -9.89
C ILE A 192 12.86 7.26 -10.65
N LEU A 193 11.62 7.68 -10.90
CA LEU A 193 10.66 6.85 -11.65
C LEU A 193 11.17 6.48 -13.03
N LYS A 194 11.88 7.40 -13.70
CA LYS A 194 12.49 7.18 -15.02
C LYS A 194 13.71 6.28 -14.94
N GLU A 195 14.62 6.56 -14.01
CA GLU A 195 15.87 5.81 -13.83
C GLU A 195 15.61 4.34 -13.50
N TYR A 196 14.65 4.09 -12.60
CA TYR A 196 14.31 2.74 -12.15
C TYR A 196 13.22 2.07 -12.98
N ASN A 197 12.82 2.65 -14.11
CA ASN A 197 11.87 2.07 -15.06
C ASN A 197 10.51 1.70 -14.45
N PHE A 198 9.99 2.48 -13.52
CA PHE A 198 8.67 2.25 -12.96
C PHE A 198 7.56 2.36 -14.02
N ASP A 199 6.51 1.58 -13.86
CA ASP A 199 5.34 1.56 -14.75
C ASP A 199 4.23 2.51 -14.29
N GLY A 200 4.30 2.97 -13.02
CA GLY A 200 3.30 3.84 -12.43
C GLY A 200 3.66 4.27 -11.00
N ILE A 201 2.73 5.02 -10.42
CA ILE A 201 2.72 5.37 -9.00
C ILE A 201 1.45 4.83 -8.34
N ASP A 202 1.57 4.49 -7.07
CA ASP A 202 0.48 4.12 -6.18
C ASP A 202 0.42 5.15 -5.05
N ILE A 203 -0.75 5.71 -4.78
CA ILE A 203 -0.94 6.75 -3.77
C ILE A 203 -1.49 6.12 -2.50
N ASP A 204 -0.63 5.95 -1.50
CA ASP A 204 -0.92 5.33 -0.21
C ASP A 204 -0.79 6.36 0.93
N ILE A 205 -1.43 7.53 0.76
CA ILE A 205 -1.40 8.61 1.76
C ILE A 205 -2.43 8.32 2.85
N GLU A 206 -1.94 7.98 4.03
CA GLU A 206 -2.74 7.61 5.21
C GLU A 206 -2.81 8.74 6.25
N THR A 207 -2.00 9.79 6.11
CA THR A 207 -1.95 10.93 7.04
C THR A 207 -1.85 12.26 6.30
N GLY A 208 -2.29 13.35 6.97
CA GLY A 208 -2.14 14.70 6.43
C GLY A 208 -3.15 15.10 5.34
N LEU A 209 -3.96 14.18 4.83
CA LEU A 209 -5.01 14.48 3.87
C LEU A 209 -6.35 14.71 4.59
N THR A 210 -6.92 15.88 4.41
CA THR A 210 -8.23 16.25 4.94
C THR A 210 -9.04 16.97 3.87
N ASN A 211 -10.37 16.93 3.96
CA ASN A 211 -11.23 17.70 3.08
C ASN A 211 -11.68 19.04 3.69
N SER A 212 -12.28 19.90 2.88
CA SER A 212 -12.77 21.23 3.28
C SER A 212 -14.13 21.21 3.99
N GLY A 213 -14.83 20.07 4.00
CA GLY A 213 -16.23 19.96 4.43
C GLY A 213 -17.23 20.23 3.28
N ASP A 214 -16.76 20.68 2.13
CA ASP A 214 -17.54 20.88 0.90
C ASP A 214 -16.88 20.09 -0.25
N ILE A 215 -17.59 19.13 -0.83
CA ILE A 215 -17.04 18.25 -1.86
C ILE A 215 -16.73 18.98 -3.16
N GLY A 216 -17.35 20.14 -3.39
CA GLY A 216 -17.10 21.00 -4.54
C GLY A 216 -15.85 21.89 -4.39
N THR A 217 -15.24 21.91 -3.20
CA THR A 217 -14.08 22.76 -2.88
C THR A 217 -12.93 21.93 -2.33
N LEU A 218 -11.81 21.91 -3.03
CA LEU A 218 -10.62 21.21 -2.54
C LEU A 218 -10.02 21.92 -1.33
N SER A 219 -9.63 21.19 -0.32
CA SER A 219 -8.74 21.67 0.73
C SER A 219 -7.33 21.90 0.20
N THR A 220 -6.48 22.57 0.97
CA THR A 220 -5.07 22.73 0.62
C THR A 220 -4.37 21.39 0.44
N SER A 221 -4.63 20.40 1.33
CA SER A 221 -3.99 19.09 1.22
C SER A 221 -4.48 18.30 0.01
N GLN A 222 -5.75 18.38 -0.33
CA GLN A 222 -6.29 17.77 -1.55
C GLN A 222 -5.71 18.42 -2.82
N ALA A 223 -5.65 19.74 -2.88
CA ALA A 223 -5.08 20.47 -4.01
C ALA A 223 -3.58 20.15 -4.20
N ASN A 224 -2.82 20.02 -3.11
CA ASN A 224 -1.41 19.65 -3.19
C ASN A 224 -1.21 18.18 -3.57
N LEU A 225 -2.08 17.26 -3.14
CA LEU A 225 -2.02 15.87 -3.62
C LEU A 225 -2.35 15.78 -5.12
N GLU A 226 -3.36 16.50 -5.60
CA GLU A 226 -3.61 16.60 -7.04
C GLU A 226 -2.43 17.22 -7.81
N ARG A 227 -1.80 18.26 -7.24
CA ARG A 227 -0.59 18.86 -7.80
C ARG A 227 0.56 17.86 -7.96
N ILE A 228 0.76 16.99 -6.97
CA ILE A 228 1.74 15.90 -7.03
C ILE A 228 1.39 14.94 -8.16
N ILE A 229 0.17 14.42 -8.19
CA ILE A 229 -0.26 13.44 -9.18
C ILE A 229 -0.17 14.01 -10.60
N ASP A 230 -0.73 15.19 -10.83
CA ASP A 230 -0.68 15.86 -12.15
C ASP A 230 0.75 16.18 -12.56
N GLY A 231 1.57 16.64 -11.61
CA GLY A 231 2.98 16.95 -11.82
C GLY A 231 3.81 15.74 -12.24
N VAL A 232 3.54 14.58 -11.64
CA VAL A 232 4.18 13.31 -12.04
C VAL A 232 3.66 12.86 -13.40
N LEU A 233 2.34 12.71 -13.56
CA LEU A 233 1.74 12.15 -14.77
C LEU A 233 2.07 12.97 -16.03
N SER A 234 2.17 14.30 -15.90
CA SER A 234 2.51 15.18 -17.04
C SER A 234 3.95 15.01 -17.53
N GLN A 235 4.85 14.46 -16.74
CA GLN A 235 6.26 14.27 -17.06
C GLN A 235 6.62 12.82 -17.40
N MET A 236 5.68 11.90 -17.28
CA MET A 236 5.85 10.48 -17.56
C MET A 236 5.21 10.10 -18.90
N PRO A 237 5.59 8.96 -19.51
CA PRO A 237 5.00 8.49 -20.76
C PRO A 237 3.46 8.37 -20.68
N ALA A 238 2.78 8.57 -21.79
CA ALA A 238 1.33 8.37 -21.86
C ALA A 238 0.96 6.94 -21.44
N GLY A 239 -0.03 6.83 -20.55
CA GLY A 239 -0.45 5.54 -20.00
C GLY A 239 0.35 5.09 -18.78
N PHE A 240 1.28 5.92 -18.25
CA PHE A 240 1.90 5.69 -16.96
C PHE A 240 0.85 5.48 -15.87
N GLY A 241 1.03 4.46 -15.03
CA GLY A 241 0.01 3.97 -14.10
C GLY A 241 -0.27 4.93 -12.94
N LEU A 242 -1.54 4.99 -12.57
CA LEU A 242 -1.99 5.61 -11.32
C LEU A 242 -2.92 4.64 -10.60
N THR A 243 -2.54 4.24 -9.39
CA THR A 243 -3.40 3.51 -8.46
C THR A 243 -3.47 4.26 -7.13
N MET A 244 -4.49 3.96 -6.33
CA MET A 244 -4.66 4.60 -5.03
C MET A 244 -5.08 3.57 -4.00
N ALA A 245 -4.46 3.61 -2.82
CA ALA A 245 -4.66 2.68 -1.71
C ALA A 245 -5.20 3.37 -0.43
N PRO A 246 -6.23 4.20 -0.50
CA PRO A 246 -6.75 4.85 0.69
C PRO A 246 -7.35 3.84 1.67
N GLU A 247 -7.31 4.18 2.96
CA GLU A 247 -8.16 3.53 3.95
C GLU A 247 -9.65 3.81 3.69
N THR A 248 -10.51 2.95 4.20
CA THR A 248 -11.97 3.03 3.98
C THR A 248 -12.59 4.33 4.45
N ALA A 249 -12.12 4.89 5.58
CA ALA A 249 -12.60 6.18 6.10
C ALA A 249 -12.42 7.32 5.08
N TYR A 250 -11.34 7.31 4.34
CA TYR A 250 -11.03 8.35 3.36
C TYR A 250 -11.86 8.28 2.07
N VAL A 251 -12.57 7.19 1.83
CA VAL A 251 -13.43 7.01 0.64
C VAL A 251 -14.87 6.74 1.07
N THR A 252 -15.21 5.47 1.35
CA THR A 252 -16.59 5.08 1.67
C THR A 252 -17.08 5.60 3.01
N GLY A 253 -16.17 5.92 3.93
CA GLY A 253 -16.50 6.66 5.15
C GLY A 253 -17.16 8.02 4.90
N GLY A 254 -16.99 8.60 3.70
CA GLY A 254 -17.72 9.77 3.24
C GLY A 254 -19.26 9.60 3.19
N SER A 255 -19.76 8.35 3.23
CA SER A 255 -21.19 8.06 3.38
C SER A 255 -21.74 8.36 4.78
N ILE A 256 -20.87 8.29 5.78
CA ILE A 256 -21.21 8.58 7.18
C ILE A 256 -21.24 10.10 7.42
N THR A 257 -20.16 10.74 7.02
CA THR A 257 -19.95 12.19 7.14
C THR A 257 -18.92 12.65 6.12
N TYR A 258 -18.97 13.91 5.73
CA TYR A 258 -17.94 14.51 4.88
C TYR A 258 -17.27 15.65 5.64
N GLY A 259 -16.03 15.45 6.07
CA GLY A 259 -15.26 16.39 6.88
C GLY A 259 -14.00 15.75 7.44
N SER A 260 -12.93 16.53 7.63
CA SER A 260 -11.64 16.01 8.08
C SER A 260 -11.12 14.89 7.15
N ILE A 261 -10.81 13.70 7.67
CA ILE A 261 -10.35 12.56 6.87
C ILE A 261 -11.49 11.86 6.10
N TRP A 262 -12.73 11.96 6.60
CA TRP A 262 -13.88 11.23 6.09
C TRP A 262 -14.25 11.64 4.68
N GLY A 263 -13.98 10.76 3.72
CA GLY A 263 -14.19 11.03 2.31
C GLY A 263 -13.15 11.93 1.64
N ALA A 264 -11.99 12.16 2.30
CA ALA A 264 -11.00 13.12 1.78
C ALA A 264 -10.38 12.73 0.43
N TYR A 265 -10.39 11.45 0.06
CA TYR A 265 -9.98 11.01 -1.28
C TYR A 265 -11.07 11.18 -2.36
N LEU A 266 -12.33 11.42 -2.00
CA LEU A 266 -13.44 11.36 -2.97
C LEU A 266 -13.28 12.30 -4.17
N PRO A 267 -12.93 13.60 -4.02
CA PRO A 267 -12.72 14.47 -5.19
C PRO A 267 -11.58 13.99 -6.07
N ILE A 268 -10.51 13.48 -5.48
CA ILE A 268 -9.31 12.99 -6.17
C ILE A 268 -9.64 11.72 -6.95
N VAL A 269 -10.27 10.73 -6.31
CA VAL A 269 -10.74 9.51 -6.99
C VAL A 269 -11.68 9.85 -8.14
N LYS A 270 -12.63 10.78 -7.92
CA LYS A 270 -13.54 11.22 -8.97
C LYS A 270 -12.80 11.80 -10.15
N LYS A 271 -11.88 12.74 -9.92
CA LYS A 271 -11.10 13.39 -10.99
C LYS A 271 -10.40 12.39 -11.89
N TYR A 272 -9.64 11.46 -11.28
CA TYR A 272 -8.82 10.52 -12.04
C TYR A 272 -9.60 9.30 -12.57
N ALA A 273 -10.74 8.97 -11.97
CA ALA A 273 -11.66 7.98 -12.54
C ALA A 273 -12.39 8.52 -13.78
N ASP A 274 -12.90 9.76 -13.70
CA ASP A 274 -13.67 10.41 -14.77
C ASP A 274 -12.79 10.74 -16.00
N ASN A 275 -11.54 11.17 -15.79
CA ASN A 275 -10.62 11.47 -16.88
C ASN A 275 -9.89 10.23 -17.44
N GLY A 276 -10.13 9.04 -16.86
CA GLY A 276 -9.58 7.77 -17.32
C GLY A 276 -8.14 7.48 -16.89
N GLN A 277 -7.48 8.36 -16.14
CA GLN A 277 -6.09 8.19 -15.68
C GLN A 277 -5.96 7.15 -14.55
N LEU A 278 -7.00 6.99 -13.70
CA LEU A 278 -7.01 5.97 -12.65
C LEU A 278 -7.03 4.56 -13.27
N TRP A 279 -5.97 3.79 -13.05
CA TRP A 279 -5.96 2.39 -13.43
C TRP A 279 -6.96 1.60 -12.60
N TRP A 280 -6.85 1.71 -11.27
CA TRP A 280 -7.79 1.16 -10.30
C TRP A 280 -7.59 1.75 -8.90
N LEU A 281 -8.61 1.55 -8.09
CA LEU A 281 -8.59 1.82 -6.66
C LEU A 281 -8.27 0.51 -5.92
N ASN A 282 -7.15 0.45 -5.20
CA ASN A 282 -6.75 -0.66 -4.35
C ASN A 282 -6.94 -0.33 -2.86
N MET A 283 -8.15 0.13 -2.53
CA MET A 283 -8.52 0.57 -1.20
C MET A 283 -8.26 -0.50 -0.14
N GLN A 284 -7.79 -0.09 1.03
CA GLN A 284 -7.45 -0.95 2.16
C GLN A 284 -8.72 -1.39 2.90
N TYR A 285 -9.16 -2.66 2.73
CA TYR A 285 -10.33 -3.24 3.39
C TYR A 285 -9.95 -3.89 4.73
N TYR A 286 -9.12 -3.18 5.52
CA TYR A 286 -8.59 -3.64 6.80
C TYR A 286 -8.27 -2.46 7.72
N ASN A 287 -7.90 -2.72 8.97
CA ASN A 287 -7.56 -1.75 10.03
C ASN A 287 -8.66 -0.78 10.45
N GLY A 288 -9.81 -0.77 9.78
CA GLY A 288 -10.93 0.11 10.07
C GLY A 288 -12.27 -0.55 9.77
N SER A 289 -13.36 0.16 10.02
CA SER A 289 -14.69 -0.29 9.61
C SER A 289 -14.85 -0.17 8.10
N MET A 290 -15.73 -0.98 7.54
CA MET A 290 -16.15 -0.90 6.15
C MET A 290 -17.50 -0.19 6.06
N TYR A 291 -17.71 0.60 5.01
CA TYR A 291 -18.89 1.48 4.90
C TYR A 291 -19.63 1.23 3.59
N GLY A 292 -20.95 1.04 3.69
CA GLY A 292 -21.84 1.03 2.54
C GLY A 292 -22.24 2.45 2.12
N CYS A 293 -23.06 2.55 1.06
CA CYS A 293 -23.48 3.84 0.50
C CYS A 293 -24.49 4.60 1.36
N SER A 294 -25.17 3.91 2.29
CA SER A 294 -26.27 4.47 3.08
C SER A 294 -25.86 4.89 4.50
N GLY A 295 -24.55 5.01 4.76
CA GLY A 295 -24.02 5.29 6.08
C GLY A 295 -24.03 4.06 7.01
N ASP A 296 -24.25 2.89 6.46
CA ASP A 296 -24.14 1.61 7.14
C ASP A 296 -22.67 1.23 7.30
N SER A 297 -22.31 0.61 8.43
CA SER A 297 -20.95 0.17 8.71
C SER A 297 -20.90 -1.32 9.05
N TYR A 298 -19.77 -1.92 8.73
CA TYR A 298 -19.49 -3.34 8.90
C TYR A 298 -18.10 -3.54 9.50
N GLU A 299 -17.89 -4.68 10.11
CA GLU A 299 -16.55 -5.08 10.56
C GLU A 299 -15.66 -5.46 9.36
N ALA A 300 -14.38 -5.09 9.44
CA ALA A 300 -13.37 -5.57 8.53
C ALA A 300 -13.21 -7.09 8.63
N GLY A 301 -12.78 -7.73 7.54
CA GLY A 301 -12.62 -9.19 7.50
C GLY A 301 -13.93 -9.96 7.30
N THR A 302 -15.03 -9.29 6.96
CA THR A 302 -16.32 -9.93 6.68
C THR A 302 -16.70 -9.84 5.20
N VAL A 303 -17.35 -10.88 4.69
CA VAL A 303 -17.91 -10.89 3.32
C VAL A 303 -18.94 -9.77 3.16
N ALA A 304 -19.77 -9.54 4.17
CA ALA A 304 -20.78 -8.48 4.16
C ALA A 304 -20.15 -7.09 3.99
N GLY A 305 -19.11 -6.75 4.78
CA GLY A 305 -18.41 -5.49 4.66
C GLY A 305 -17.69 -5.33 3.31
N PHE A 306 -17.02 -6.39 2.87
CA PHE A 306 -16.37 -6.40 1.55
C PHE A 306 -17.37 -6.11 0.44
N THR A 307 -18.51 -6.80 0.43
CA THR A 307 -19.51 -6.65 -0.64
C THR A 307 -20.26 -5.33 -0.57
N ALA A 308 -20.62 -4.86 0.62
CA ALA A 308 -21.30 -3.57 0.79
C ALA A 308 -20.47 -2.42 0.19
N GLN A 309 -19.20 -2.34 0.54
CA GLN A 309 -18.28 -1.31 0.13
C GLN A 309 -17.95 -1.36 -1.38
N THR A 310 -17.63 -2.54 -1.88
CA THR A 310 -17.33 -2.78 -3.29
C THR A 310 -18.53 -2.47 -4.19
N THR A 311 -19.72 -2.88 -3.78
CA THR A 311 -20.97 -2.61 -4.51
C THR A 311 -21.33 -1.13 -4.46
N CYS A 312 -21.12 -0.48 -3.31
CA CYS A 312 -21.32 0.95 -3.17
C CYS A 312 -20.52 1.74 -4.20
N LEU A 313 -19.23 1.50 -4.32
CA LEU A 313 -18.36 2.20 -5.26
C LEU A 313 -18.74 1.92 -6.72
N ASN A 314 -19.15 0.70 -7.05
CA ASN A 314 -19.61 0.39 -8.41
C ASN A 314 -20.91 1.10 -8.78
N ASN A 315 -21.86 1.14 -7.85
CA ASN A 315 -23.16 1.78 -8.09
C ASN A 315 -23.09 3.32 -8.04
N GLY A 316 -22.14 3.83 -7.29
CA GLY A 316 -21.89 5.26 -7.09
C GLY A 316 -22.20 5.71 -5.68
N LEU A 317 -21.16 6.16 -4.96
CA LEU A 317 -21.28 6.84 -3.67
C LEU A 317 -21.66 8.30 -3.91
N THR A 318 -22.78 8.75 -3.37
CA THR A 318 -23.21 10.14 -3.49
C THR A 318 -23.02 10.88 -2.17
N VAL A 319 -22.22 11.94 -2.21
CA VAL A 319 -21.93 12.84 -1.09
C VAL A 319 -22.24 14.27 -1.51
N GLN A 320 -23.07 14.96 -0.74
CA GLN A 320 -23.49 16.35 -1.01
C GLN A 320 -23.94 16.58 -2.49
N GLY A 321 -24.64 15.60 -3.06
CA GLY A 321 -25.13 15.66 -4.46
C GLY A 321 -24.11 15.29 -5.54
N THR A 322 -22.84 15.06 -5.15
CA THR A 322 -21.78 14.60 -6.08
C THR A 322 -21.67 13.09 -6.01
N THR A 323 -21.74 12.42 -7.16
CA THR A 323 -21.61 10.96 -7.26
C THR A 323 -20.21 10.58 -7.72
N ILE A 324 -19.59 9.70 -6.96
CA ILE A 324 -18.28 9.10 -7.23
C ILE A 324 -18.48 7.64 -7.58
N LYS A 325 -18.04 7.21 -8.76
CA LYS A 325 -18.23 5.86 -9.26
C LYS A 325 -16.90 5.23 -9.65
N VAL A 326 -16.63 4.05 -9.09
CA VAL A 326 -15.50 3.22 -9.47
C VAL A 326 -16.05 1.84 -9.89
N PRO A 327 -16.11 1.53 -11.19
CA PRO A 327 -16.66 0.26 -11.66
C PRO A 327 -15.80 -0.92 -11.22
N TYR A 328 -16.38 -2.13 -11.18
CA TYR A 328 -15.70 -3.33 -10.70
C TYR A 328 -14.36 -3.62 -11.41
N ASP A 329 -14.26 -3.35 -12.70
CA ASP A 329 -13.03 -3.51 -13.47
C ASP A 329 -11.94 -2.46 -13.17
N LYS A 330 -12.25 -1.54 -12.26
CA LYS A 330 -11.33 -0.56 -11.66
C LYS A 330 -11.25 -0.69 -10.13
N GLN A 331 -11.65 -1.82 -9.56
CA GLN A 331 -11.51 -2.10 -8.14
C GLN A 331 -10.59 -3.30 -7.91
N VAL A 332 -9.62 -3.11 -7.00
CA VAL A 332 -8.66 -4.12 -6.55
C VAL A 332 -8.62 -4.09 -5.02
N PRO A 333 -9.70 -4.52 -4.33
CA PRO A 333 -9.77 -4.46 -2.88
C PRO A 333 -8.57 -5.09 -2.19
N GLY A 334 -8.03 -4.38 -1.19
CA GLY A 334 -6.86 -4.79 -0.42
C GLY A 334 -7.22 -5.53 0.85
N LEU A 335 -6.51 -6.62 1.12
CA LEU A 335 -6.72 -7.48 2.30
C LEU A 335 -5.38 -7.79 2.96
N PRO A 336 -5.34 -8.01 4.29
CA PRO A 336 -4.14 -8.53 4.93
C PRO A 336 -3.80 -9.91 4.39
N ALA A 337 -2.52 -10.17 4.11
CA ALA A 337 -2.07 -11.47 3.61
C ALA A 337 -2.32 -12.60 4.61
N GLN A 338 -2.28 -12.27 5.90
CA GLN A 338 -2.43 -13.22 7.00
C GLN A 338 -2.81 -12.51 8.32
N PRO A 339 -3.18 -13.24 9.38
CA PRO A 339 -3.28 -12.68 10.73
C PRO A 339 -1.97 -12.02 11.14
N GLY A 340 -2.04 -10.77 11.61
CA GLY A 340 -0.87 -9.96 11.98
C GLY A 340 -0.43 -8.95 10.94
N ALA A 341 -0.76 -9.16 9.67
CA ALA A 341 -0.50 -8.18 8.61
C ALA A 341 -1.44 -6.97 8.64
N GLY A 342 -2.54 -7.08 9.38
CA GLY A 342 -3.53 -6.02 9.57
C GLY A 342 -4.77 -6.55 10.27
N GLY A 343 -5.55 -5.64 10.87
CA GLY A 343 -6.85 -5.97 11.47
C GLY A 343 -7.90 -6.26 10.39
N GLY A 344 -8.71 -7.30 10.59
CA GLY A 344 -9.73 -7.68 9.61
C GLY A 344 -9.24 -8.69 8.55
N TYR A 345 -8.37 -9.60 8.96
CA TYR A 345 -7.96 -10.72 8.11
C TYR A 345 -9.16 -11.54 7.65
N MET A 346 -9.19 -11.89 6.38
CA MET A 346 -10.15 -12.82 5.80
C MET A 346 -9.47 -14.15 5.48
N ALA A 347 -10.00 -15.25 6.04
CA ALA A 347 -9.53 -16.59 5.67
C ALA A 347 -9.76 -16.86 4.18
N PRO A 348 -9.00 -17.76 3.54
CA PRO A 348 -9.08 -18.02 2.10
C PRO A 348 -10.49 -18.33 1.57
N ASP A 349 -11.30 -19.06 2.35
CA ASP A 349 -12.68 -19.38 2.00
C ASP A 349 -13.60 -18.14 2.00
N LEU A 350 -13.40 -17.20 2.94
CA LEU A 350 -14.13 -15.92 2.97
C LEU A 350 -13.71 -15.02 1.80
N VAL A 351 -12.41 -14.99 1.48
CA VAL A 351 -11.91 -14.29 0.28
C VAL A 351 -12.58 -14.88 -0.97
N GLY A 352 -12.68 -16.21 -1.07
CA GLY A 352 -13.37 -16.89 -2.15
C GLY A 352 -14.85 -16.53 -2.24
N GLN A 353 -15.58 -16.51 -1.12
CA GLN A 353 -16.97 -16.08 -1.08
C GLN A 353 -17.16 -14.65 -1.56
N ALA A 354 -16.32 -13.72 -1.06
CA ALA A 354 -16.36 -12.31 -1.47
C ALA A 354 -16.07 -12.14 -2.96
N TRP A 355 -15.02 -12.78 -3.48
CA TRP A 355 -14.64 -12.75 -4.90
C TRP A 355 -15.76 -13.30 -5.81
N ASN A 356 -16.32 -14.45 -5.46
CA ASN A 356 -17.35 -15.11 -6.24
C ASN A 356 -18.67 -14.35 -6.31
N SER A 357 -18.92 -13.45 -5.33
CA SER A 357 -20.09 -12.55 -5.35
C SER A 357 -20.14 -11.65 -6.58
N TYR A 358 -19.03 -11.49 -7.29
CA TYR A 358 -18.91 -10.60 -8.46
C TYR A 358 -18.74 -11.33 -9.78
N GLY A 359 -18.75 -12.67 -9.79
CA GLY A 359 -18.67 -13.45 -11.01
C GLY A 359 -17.48 -13.12 -11.91
N GLY A 360 -16.34 -12.74 -11.32
CA GLY A 360 -15.16 -12.33 -12.05
C GLY A 360 -15.17 -10.88 -12.56
N ALA A 361 -16.12 -10.02 -12.15
CA ALA A 361 -16.16 -8.63 -12.59
C ALA A 361 -15.02 -7.76 -12.00
N LEU A 362 -14.56 -8.06 -10.78
CA LEU A 362 -13.47 -7.30 -10.15
C LEU A 362 -12.19 -7.34 -10.99
N LYS A 363 -11.46 -6.23 -11.01
CA LYS A 363 -10.14 -6.15 -11.65
C LYS A 363 -9.14 -7.11 -11.00
N GLY A 364 -9.16 -7.22 -9.69
CA GLY A 364 -8.24 -8.08 -8.94
C GLY A 364 -8.39 -7.96 -7.44
N LEU A 365 -7.37 -8.41 -6.74
CA LEU A 365 -7.19 -8.20 -5.30
C LEU A 365 -5.77 -7.69 -5.02
N MET A 366 -5.63 -6.97 -3.94
CA MET A 366 -4.35 -6.50 -3.41
C MET A 366 -4.09 -7.11 -2.04
N THR A 367 -2.82 -7.19 -1.63
CA THR A 367 -2.48 -7.55 -0.26
C THR A 367 -1.35 -6.70 0.32
N TRP A 368 -1.46 -6.43 1.60
CA TRP A 368 -0.38 -6.09 2.50
C TRP A 368 0.06 -7.36 3.22
N SER A 369 1.21 -7.94 2.94
CA SER A 369 2.15 -7.63 1.86
C SER A 369 2.66 -8.94 1.23
N LEU A 370 3.46 -8.84 0.17
CA LEU A 370 4.20 -9.98 -0.40
C LEU A 370 5.06 -10.68 0.64
N ASN A 371 5.76 -9.89 1.48
CA ASN A 371 6.65 -10.40 2.51
C ASN A 371 5.88 -11.11 3.62
N TRP A 372 4.73 -10.57 4.01
CA TRP A 372 3.82 -11.23 4.93
C TRP A 372 3.27 -12.55 4.38
N ASP A 373 2.83 -12.55 3.12
CA ASP A 373 2.32 -13.76 2.46
C ASP A 373 3.41 -14.83 2.32
N GLY A 374 4.59 -14.42 1.88
CA GLY A 374 5.75 -15.30 1.75
C GLY A 374 6.18 -15.92 3.08
N SER A 375 6.06 -15.20 4.20
CA SER A 375 6.39 -15.71 5.54
C SER A 375 5.46 -16.84 6.00
N GLN A 376 4.31 -17.02 5.36
CA GLN A 376 3.31 -18.04 5.63
C GLN A 376 3.03 -18.95 4.41
N GLY A 377 4.04 -19.16 3.59
CA GLY A 377 3.97 -20.12 2.49
C GLY A 377 3.11 -19.69 1.31
N TRP A 378 2.88 -18.37 1.12
CA TRP A 378 2.19 -17.78 -0.03
C TRP A 378 0.70 -18.16 -0.13
N ALA A 379 0.05 -18.39 1.00
CA ALA A 379 -1.33 -18.88 1.05
C ALA A 379 -2.32 -17.90 0.41
N PHE A 380 -2.13 -16.59 0.58
CA PHE A 380 -2.98 -15.57 -0.04
C PHE A 380 -2.80 -15.56 -1.56
N GLY A 381 -1.55 -15.52 -2.02
CA GLY A 381 -1.21 -15.52 -3.45
C GLY A 381 -1.78 -16.72 -4.19
N ASP A 382 -1.54 -17.92 -3.66
CA ASP A 382 -2.04 -19.15 -4.25
C ASP A 382 -3.57 -19.22 -4.30
N ASN A 383 -4.23 -18.79 -3.24
CA ASN A 383 -5.69 -18.72 -3.21
C ASN A 383 -6.23 -17.77 -4.29
N VAL A 384 -5.72 -16.53 -4.35
CA VAL A 384 -6.20 -15.54 -5.33
C VAL A 384 -5.84 -15.94 -6.76
N LYS A 385 -4.67 -16.53 -6.99
CA LYS A 385 -4.28 -17.08 -8.28
C LYS A 385 -5.29 -18.12 -8.76
N SER A 386 -5.67 -19.05 -7.87
CA SER A 386 -6.69 -20.07 -8.15
C SER A 386 -8.06 -19.46 -8.46
N LEU A 387 -8.52 -18.49 -7.65
CA LEU A 387 -9.79 -17.76 -7.86
C LEU A 387 -9.83 -17.02 -9.20
N GLN A 388 -8.68 -16.58 -9.69
CA GLN A 388 -8.54 -15.91 -10.99
C GLN A 388 -8.37 -16.89 -12.17
N GLY A 389 -8.29 -18.18 -11.92
CA GLY A 389 -8.10 -19.23 -12.97
C GLY A 389 -6.72 -19.18 -13.61
N ARG A 390 -5.69 -18.83 -12.86
CA ARG A 390 -4.29 -18.68 -13.34
C ARG A 390 -3.37 -19.74 -12.77
#